data_d11967986aef30a8c5b1f0c450164e6e
#
_entry.id   d11967986aef30a8c5b1f0c450164e6e
#
_cell.length_a   1.000
_cell.length_b   1.000
_cell.length_c   1.000
_cell.angle_alpha   90.00
_cell.angle_beta   90.00
_cell.angle_gamma   90.00
#
_symmetry.space_group_name_H-M   'P 1'
#
loop_
_entity.id
_entity.type
_entity.pdbx_description
1 polymer ?
#
loop_
_entity_poly.entity_id
_entity_poly.type
_entity_poly.pdbx_seq_one_letter_code
_entity_poly.pdbx_strand_id
1 'polypeptide(L)'
;MTKKVYFNHDGGVDDLVSLFLLLQMENVQLIGVSTIGADCYLEPSLSASVKIINRFSNEDIQVAPSYERGKNPFPKEWRMHAFFMDALPILNEPVKHVASNVSDKEAFEDIIQTLKRQSEKVTLLFTGPLTDLAKALQKDSSIVQYIEKLVWMGGTFLPKGNVEEPEHDGSAEWNAYWDPEAVKIVFDSDIEIDMVALESTNQVPLTLDVRQRWANERQYTGIDFLGVSYAAVPPLTHFITNSTYFLWDVLTAAYIGNKDLVHSIEKKVDVISYGPSQGKTFECKDGRKINVINHVDNNAFFDYITALAKKVN
;
A
#
# COMPACT_ATOMS: atom_id res chain seq x y z
N MET A 1 -10.12 -3.44 -20.76
CA MET A 1 -10.92 -4.09 -19.69
C MET A 1 -10.52 -3.44 -18.38
N THR A 2 -11.48 -3.13 -17.52
CA THR A 2 -11.25 -2.56 -16.19
C THR A 2 -10.86 -3.67 -15.23
N LYS A 3 -9.76 -3.48 -14.48
CA LYS A 3 -9.32 -4.44 -13.47
C LYS A 3 -10.08 -4.25 -12.17
N LYS A 4 -10.61 -5.32 -11.60
CA LYS A 4 -11.17 -5.31 -10.25
C LYS A 4 -10.04 -5.43 -9.25
N VAL A 5 -9.97 -4.48 -8.31
CA VAL A 5 -8.91 -4.39 -7.30
C VAL A 5 -9.53 -4.34 -5.91
N TYR A 6 -9.03 -5.16 -5.01
CA TYR A 6 -9.24 -5.03 -3.57
C TYR A 6 -7.96 -4.47 -2.96
N PHE A 7 -8.07 -3.39 -2.20
CA PHE A 7 -6.94 -2.67 -1.63
C PHE A 7 -6.89 -2.85 -0.10
N ASN A 8 -5.81 -3.42 0.41
CA ASN A 8 -5.49 -3.46 1.85
C ASN A 8 -4.24 -2.63 2.11
N HIS A 9 -4.29 -1.78 3.15
CA HIS A 9 -3.22 -0.85 3.49
C HIS A 9 -3.11 -0.63 5.00
N ASP A 10 -2.05 0.02 5.49
CA ASP A 10 -1.84 0.27 6.91
C ASP A 10 -1.80 1.76 7.31
N GLY A 11 -2.27 2.61 6.40
CA GLY A 11 -2.68 3.98 6.70
C GLY A 11 -1.58 5.01 6.73
N GLY A 12 -0.39 4.71 6.24
CA GLY A 12 0.68 5.67 6.01
C GLY A 12 0.29 6.76 5.01
N VAL A 13 1.10 7.81 4.90
CA VAL A 13 0.82 8.92 3.97
C VAL A 13 0.75 8.45 2.53
N ASP A 14 1.62 7.55 2.12
CA ASP A 14 1.66 7.05 0.75
C ASP A 14 0.59 5.97 0.48
N ASP A 15 0.12 5.23 1.47
CA ASP A 15 -1.09 4.42 1.39
C ASP A 15 -2.32 5.27 1.05
N LEU A 16 -2.52 6.35 1.80
CA LEU A 16 -3.66 7.24 1.62
C LEU A 16 -3.59 8.02 0.30
N VAL A 17 -2.39 8.38 -0.13
CA VAL A 17 -2.16 8.92 -1.48
C VAL A 17 -2.41 7.86 -2.55
N SER A 18 -2.01 6.61 -2.32
CA SER A 18 -2.29 5.48 -3.22
C SER A 18 -3.78 5.26 -3.40
N LEU A 19 -4.56 5.30 -2.31
CA LEU A 19 -6.01 5.23 -2.37
C LEU A 19 -6.59 6.33 -3.26
N PHE A 20 -6.17 7.58 -3.05
CA PHE A 20 -6.59 8.70 -3.89
C PHE A 20 -6.28 8.46 -5.38
N LEU A 21 -5.06 8.02 -5.71
CA LEU A 21 -4.65 7.78 -7.10
C LEU A 21 -5.41 6.62 -7.75
N LEU A 22 -5.68 5.54 -7.02
CA LEU A 22 -6.47 4.40 -7.50
C LEU A 22 -7.87 4.86 -7.94
N LEU A 23 -8.50 5.77 -7.20
CA LEU A 23 -9.81 6.34 -7.54
C LEU A 23 -9.78 7.19 -8.83
N GLN A 24 -8.60 7.62 -9.31
CA GLN A 24 -8.45 8.40 -10.55
C GLN A 24 -8.09 7.53 -11.77
N MET A 25 -7.86 6.22 -11.59
CA MET A 25 -7.46 5.30 -12.66
C MET A 25 -8.69 4.76 -13.40
N GLU A 26 -8.89 5.14 -14.67
CA GLU A 26 -10.03 4.70 -15.48
C GLU A 26 -10.06 3.19 -15.78
N ASN A 27 -8.91 2.54 -15.73
CA ASN A 27 -8.74 1.11 -15.96
C ASN A 27 -8.75 0.27 -14.67
N VAL A 28 -9.07 0.87 -13.53
CA VAL A 28 -9.20 0.24 -12.21
C VAL A 28 -10.61 0.43 -11.67
N GLN A 29 -11.20 -0.64 -11.18
CA GLN A 29 -12.41 -0.62 -10.37
C GLN A 29 -12.06 -1.09 -8.97
N LEU A 30 -12.07 -0.17 -8.02
CA LEU A 30 -11.84 -0.48 -6.61
C LEU A 30 -13.12 -1.09 -6.03
N ILE A 31 -13.08 -2.37 -5.66
CA ILE A 31 -14.27 -3.14 -5.22
C ILE A 31 -14.34 -3.35 -3.72
N GLY A 32 -13.32 -2.95 -2.98
CA GLY A 32 -13.23 -3.01 -1.53
C GLY A 32 -11.92 -2.39 -1.05
N VAL A 33 -11.95 -1.86 0.14
CA VAL A 33 -10.79 -1.29 0.85
C VAL A 33 -10.79 -1.81 2.26
N SER A 34 -9.64 -2.15 2.79
CA SER A 34 -9.45 -2.46 4.20
C SER A 34 -8.17 -1.83 4.73
N THR A 35 -8.13 -1.55 6.02
CA THR A 35 -6.93 -1.02 6.66
C THR A 35 -6.63 -1.73 7.97
N ILE A 36 -5.33 -1.96 8.22
CA ILE A 36 -4.80 -2.58 9.42
C ILE A 36 -4.01 -1.56 10.24
N GLY A 37 -4.08 -1.66 11.56
CA GLY A 37 -3.34 -0.77 12.47
C GLY A 37 -1.88 -1.20 12.62
N ALA A 38 -1.07 -1.08 11.57
CA ALA A 38 0.35 -1.44 11.55
C ALA A 38 1.23 -0.19 11.53
N ASP A 39 1.59 0.36 10.37
CA ASP A 39 2.37 1.61 10.28
C ASP A 39 1.65 2.75 11.01
N CYS A 40 0.36 2.90 10.82
CA CYS A 40 -0.45 3.93 11.48
C CYS A 40 -1.51 3.36 12.43
N TYR A 41 -2.11 4.23 13.25
CA TYR A 41 -3.23 3.86 14.10
C TYR A 41 -4.48 3.64 13.24
N LEU A 42 -5.25 2.61 13.59
CA LEU A 42 -6.41 2.15 12.82
C LEU A 42 -7.50 3.22 12.67
N GLU A 43 -7.90 3.86 13.77
CA GLU A 43 -9.02 4.79 13.76
C GLU A 43 -8.82 5.98 12.81
N PRO A 44 -7.68 6.72 12.84
CA PRO A 44 -7.46 7.81 11.90
C PRO A 44 -7.25 7.30 10.46
N SER A 45 -6.69 6.10 10.27
CA SER A 45 -6.54 5.48 8.95
C SER A 45 -7.90 5.17 8.33
N LEU A 46 -8.84 4.62 9.11
CA LEU A 46 -10.23 4.39 8.67
C LEU A 46 -10.92 5.70 8.31
N SER A 47 -10.84 6.69 9.19
CA SER A 47 -11.46 8.01 8.98
C SER A 47 -10.91 8.68 7.72
N ALA A 48 -9.60 8.74 7.56
CA ALA A 48 -8.96 9.34 6.39
C ALA A 48 -9.34 8.62 5.10
N SER A 49 -9.36 7.27 5.10
CA SER A 49 -9.75 6.47 3.93
C SER A 49 -11.19 6.75 3.50
N VAL A 50 -12.13 6.77 4.43
CA VAL A 50 -13.54 7.10 4.16
C VAL A 50 -13.66 8.53 3.59
N LYS A 51 -12.95 9.50 4.18
CA LYS A 51 -12.95 10.89 3.70
C LYS A 51 -12.38 11.02 2.30
N ILE A 52 -11.28 10.32 1.99
CA ILE A 52 -10.66 10.30 0.65
C ILE A 52 -11.66 9.76 -0.38
N ILE A 53 -12.30 8.63 -0.10
CA ILE A 53 -13.27 8.04 -1.02
C ILE A 53 -14.45 9.01 -1.23
N ASN A 54 -15.03 9.53 -0.17
CA ASN A 54 -16.16 10.47 -0.26
C ASN A 54 -15.79 11.81 -0.92
N ARG A 55 -14.53 12.25 -0.82
CA ARG A 55 -14.05 13.50 -1.41
C ARG A 55 -13.75 13.38 -2.90
N PHE A 56 -13.15 12.25 -3.29
CA PHE A 56 -12.54 12.08 -4.62
C PHE A 56 -13.22 11.04 -5.51
N SER A 57 -14.31 10.42 -5.01
CA SER A 57 -15.11 9.45 -5.75
C SER A 57 -16.61 9.66 -5.46
N ASN A 58 -17.45 9.10 -6.33
CA ASN A 58 -18.89 8.99 -6.10
C ASN A 58 -19.31 7.52 -5.85
N GLU A 59 -18.36 6.62 -5.70
CA GLU A 59 -18.61 5.21 -5.55
C GLU A 59 -18.88 4.84 -4.09
N ASP A 60 -19.77 3.88 -3.86
CA ASP A 60 -20.06 3.31 -2.54
C ASP A 60 -19.04 2.19 -2.24
N ILE A 61 -17.92 2.57 -1.66
CA ILE A 61 -16.84 1.64 -1.27
C ILE A 61 -16.73 1.66 0.25
N GLN A 62 -17.05 0.52 0.88
CA GLN A 62 -16.90 0.39 2.33
C GLN A 62 -15.44 0.15 2.69
N VAL A 63 -15.00 0.70 3.83
CA VAL A 63 -13.64 0.50 4.37
C VAL A 63 -13.70 -0.45 5.55
N ALA A 64 -13.15 -1.64 5.42
CA ALA A 64 -13.18 -2.65 6.45
C ALA A 64 -12.01 -2.48 7.45
N PRO A 65 -12.28 -2.45 8.78
CA PRO A 65 -11.24 -2.40 9.80
C PRO A 65 -10.57 -3.76 9.97
N SER A 66 -9.26 -3.76 10.21
CA SER A 66 -8.56 -4.92 10.74
C SER A 66 -8.19 -4.71 12.21
N TYR A 67 -8.58 -5.63 13.06
CA TYR A 67 -8.19 -5.68 14.47
C TYR A 67 -7.07 -6.69 14.73
N GLU A 68 -6.53 -7.25 13.66
CA GLU A 68 -5.42 -8.19 13.75
C GLU A 68 -4.13 -7.49 14.21
N ARG A 69 -3.23 -8.29 14.78
CA ARG A 69 -1.96 -7.84 15.29
C ARG A 69 -0.83 -8.66 14.67
N GLY A 70 0.17 -7.97 14.17
CA GLY A 70 1.42 -8.61 13.79
C GLY A 70 2.26 -8.99 15.01
N LYS A 71 3.36 -9.62 14.74
CA LYS A 71 4.32 -10.08 15.75
C LYS A 71 5.20 -8.93 16.27
N ASN A 72 5.59 -8.02 15.38
CA ASN A 72 6.54 -6.95 15.64
C ASN A 72 5.90 -5.57 15.46
N PRO A 73 6.04 -4.63 16.39
CA PRO A 73 5.42 -3.31 16.27
C PRO A 73 6.25 -2.42 15.33
N PHE A 74 5.57 -1.51 14.62
CA PHE A 74 6.22 -0.38 13.96
C PHE A 74 6.73 0.66 14.98
N PRO A 75 7.72 1.50 14.60
CA PRO A 75 8.15 2.62 15.42
C PRO A 75 6.97 3.51 15.81
N LYS A 76 6.93 3.89 17.07
CA LYS A 76 5.81 4.65 17.64
C LYS A 76 5.61 6.01 16.95
N GLU A 77 6.71 6.63 16.54
CA GLU A 77 6.77 7.94 15.91
C GLU A 77 6.01 7.96 14.56
N TRP A 78 6.04 6.86 13.80
CA TRP A 78 5.38 6.76 12.50
C TRP A 78 3.87 6.66 12.64
N ARG A 79 3.39 5.99 13.67
CA ARG A 79 1.99 5.65 13.86
C ARG A 79 1.02 6.84 13.94
N MET A 80 1.56 8.05 14.13
CA MET A 80 0.78 9.28 14.22
C MET A 80 0.46 9.91 12.85
N HIS A 81 1.08 9.45 11.77
CA HIS A 81 0.95 10.09 10.45
C HIS A 81 -0.50 10.13 9.94
N ALA A 82 -1.29 9.08 10.17
CA ALA A 82 -2.69 9.06 9.78
C ALA A 82 -3.52 10.17 10.45
N PHE A 83 -3.19 10.59 11.69
CA PHE A 83 -3.88 11.72 12.34
C PHE A 83 -3.67 13.03 11.59
N PHE A 84 -2.47 13.27 11.07
CA PHE A 84 -2.19 14.46 10.28
C PHE A 84 -2.91 14.41 8.94
N MET A 85 -2.93 13.25 8.30
CA MET A 85 -3.68 13.07 7.06
C MET A 85 -5.18 13.26 7.28
N ASP A 86 -5.76 12.65 8.31
CA ASP A 86 -7.18 12.77 8.66
C ASP A 86 -7.60 14.22 8.99
N ALA A 87 -6.66 15.02 9.52
CA ALA A 87 -6.87 16.42 9.88
C ALA A 87 -6.69 17.39 8.69
N LEU A 88 -6.25 16.94 7.51
CA LEU A 88 -6.07 17.85 6.37
C LEU A 88 -7.36 18.60 6.05
N PRO A 89 -7.32 19.95 5.88
CA PRO A 89 -8.51 20.74 5.61
C PRO A 89 -9.30 20.22 4.40
N ILE A 90 -8.63 19.84 3.33
CA ILE A 90 -9.24 19.35 2.10
C ILE A 90 -10.10 18.08 2.32
N LEU A 91 -9.74 17.23 3.27
CA LEU A 91 -10.51 16.04 3.62
C LEU A 91 -11.66 16.32 4.59
N ASN A 92 -11.68 17.52 5.19
CA ASN A 92 -12.70 17.95 6.15
C ASN A 92 -13.65 19.01 5.55
N GLU A 93 -13.52 19.33 4.28
CA GLU A 93 -14.51 20.14 3.57
C GLU A 93 -15.83 19.39 3.41
N PRO A 94 -16.97 20.10 3.44
CA PRO A 94 -18.28 19.49 3.18
C PRO A 94 -18.32 18.80 1.82
N VAL A 95 -18.72 17.53 1.78
CA VAL A 95 -18.96 16.78 0.55
C VAL A 95 -20.45 16.74 0.22
N LYS A 96 -20.78 16.73 -1.07
CA LYS A 96 -22.18 16.73 -1.52
C LYS A 96 -22.88 15.39 -1.29
N HIS A 97 -22.13 14.31 -1.32
CA HIS A 97 -22.64 12.97 -1.19
C HIS A 97 -21.68 12.15 -0.30
N VAL A 98 -22.23 11.47 0.69
CA VAL A 98 -21.49 10.55 1.55
C VAL A 98 -22.02 9.15 1.27
N ALA A 99 -21.32 8.42 0.39
CA ALA A 99 -21.66 7.05 0.03
C ALA A 99 -20.88 6.03 0.88
N SER A 100 -19.61 6.32 1.11
CA SER A 100 -18.69 5.39 1.76
C SER A 100 -18.65 5.56 3.27
N ASN A 101 -18.60 4.44 3.99
CA ASN A 101 -18.55 4.36 5.44
C ASN A 101 -17.58 3.24 5.88
N VAL A 102 -17.35 3.16 7.18
CA VAL A 102 -16.65 2.02 7.79
C VAL A 102 -17.57 0.79 7.74
N SER A 103 -17.02 -0.33 7.27
CA SER A 103 -17.71 -1.62 7.23
C SER A 103 -17.96 -2.16 8.64
N ASP A 104 -19.03 -2.93 8.79
CA ASP A 104 -19.32 -3.72 10.00
C ASP A 104 -18.56 -5.05 10.07
N LYS A 105 -17.80 -5.38 9.02
CA LYS A 105 -17.00 -6.60 8.90
C LYS A 105 -15.53 -6.31 9.13
N GLU A 106 -14.82 -7.28 9.71
CA GLU A 106 -13.38 -7.24 9.78
C GLU A 106 -12.75 -7.47 8.39
N ALA A 107 -11.55 -6.92 8.18
CA ALA A 107 -10.86 -6.93 6.90
C ALA A 107 -10.74 -8.33 6.26
N PHE A 108 -10.33 -9.36 7.01
CA PHE A 108 -10.20 -10.71 6.48
C PHE A 108 -11.55 -11.32 6.05
N GLU A 109 -12.64 -11.00 6.77
CA GLU A 109 -14.00 -11.44 6.40
C GLU A 109 -14.50 -10.72 5.16
N ASP A 110 -14.24 -9.41 5.08
CA ASP A 110 -14.59 -8.59 3.93
C ASP A 110 -13.84 -9.06 2.67
N ILE A 111 -12.54 -9.37 2.77
CA ILE A 111 -11.75 -9.98 1.69
C ILE A 111 -12.44 -11.25 1.19
N ILE A 112 -12.75 -12.20 2.08
CA ILE A 112 -13.38 -13.47 1.71
C ILE A 112 -14.72 -13.25 0.99
N GLN A 113 -15.58 -12.39 1.56
CA GLN A 113 -16.91 -12.17 1.02
C GLN A 113 -16.88 -11.39 -0.29
N THR A 114 -16.02 -10.38 -0.39
CA THR A 114 -15.86 -9.58 -1.60
C THR A 114 -15.35 -10.44 -2.75
N LEU A 115 -14.32 -11.25 -2.53
CA LEU A 115 -13.80 -12.18 -3.54
C LEU A 115 -14.88 -13.15 -4.03
N LYS A 116 -15.61 -13.79 -3.11
CA LYS A 116 -16.66 -14.78 -3.48
C LYS A 116 -17.86 -14.21 -4.21
N ARG A 117 -18.10 -12.91 -4.11
CA ARG A 117 -19.18 -12.23 -4.85
C ARG A 117 -18.81 -11.91 -6.30
N GLN A 118 -17.53 -11.99 -6.66
CA GLN A 118 -17.09 -11.66 -8.00
C GLN A 118 -17.24 -12.84 -8.96
N SER A 119 -17.66 -12.55 -10.20
CA SER A 119 -17.67 -13.49 -11.31
C SER A 119 -16.33 -13.61 -12.03
N GLU A 120 -15.46 -12.63 -11.84
CA GLU A 120 -14.11 -12.55 -12.41
C GLU A 120 -13.07 -12.53 -11.28
N LYS A 121 -11.85 -12.97 -11.61
CA LYS A 121 -10.76 -12.92 -10.66
C LYS A 121 -10.39 -11.48 -10.31
N VAL A 122 -9.96 -11.28 -9.07
CA VAL A 122 -9.63 -9.99 -8.47
C VAL A 122 -8.13 -9.87 -8.27
N THR A 123 -7.56 -8.73 -8.61
CA THR A 123 -6.20 -8.38 -8.21
C THR A 123 -6.24 -7.85 -6.78
N LEU A 124 -5.46 -8.46 -5.90
CA LEU A 124 -5.24 -7.95 -4.54
C LEU A 124 -4.07 -6.97 -4.57
N LEU A 125 -4.25 -5.79 -4.01
CA LEU A 125 -3.21 -4.81 -3.77
C LEU A 125 -3.03 -4.66 -2.26
N PHE A 126 -1.82 -4.96 -1.78
CA PHE A 126 -1.44 -4.81 -0.39
C PHE A 126 -0.22 -3.91 -0.29
N THR A 127 -0.33 -2.84 0.49
CA THR A 127 0.76 -1.90 0.75
C THR A 127 1.21 -1.92 2.21
N GLY A 128 0.53 -2.69 3.04
CA GLY A 128 0.91 -3.04 4.41
C GLY A 128 1.30 -4.52 4.58
N PRO A 129 1.31 -5.00 5.82
CA PRO A 129 1.56 -6.40 6.15
C PRO A 129 0.52 -7.35 5.55
N LEU A 130 0.89 -8.61 5.34
CA LEU A 130 0.01 -9.64 4.74
C LEU A 130 -0.92 -10.34 5.74
N THR A 131 -1.04 -9.85 6.97
CA THR A 131 -1.75 -10.47 8.07
C THR A 131 -3.21 -10.80 7.74
N ASP A 132 -3.96 -9.84 7.17
CA ASP A 132 -5.36 -10.04 6.80
C ASP A 132 -5.52 -11.09 5.71
N LEU A 133 -4.64 -11.11 4.71
CA LEU A 133 -4.66 -12.12 3.65
C LEU A 133 -4.33 -13.50 4.20
N ALA A 134 -3.31 -13.61 5.05
CA ALA A 134 -2.95 -14.87 5.70
C ALA A 134 -4.11 -15.41 6.55
N LYS A 135 -4.78 -14.55 7.32
CA LYS A 135 -5.96 -14.94 8.11
C LYS A 135 -7.13 -15.37 7.21
N ALA A 136 -7.37 -14.65 6.11
CA ALA A 136 -8.39 -15.01 5.13
C ALA A 136 -8.11 -16.39 4.51
N LEU A 137 -6.88 -16.69 4.14
CA LEU A 137 -6.46 -17.99 3.60
C LEU A 137 -6.58 -19.12 4.62
N GLN A 138 -6.24 -18.87 5.88
CA GLN A 138 -6.40 -19.83 6.97
C GLN A 138 -7.87 -20.13 7.26
N LYS A 139 -8.73 -19.11 7.16
CA LYS A 139 -10.17 -19.24 7.38
C LYS A 139 -10.84 -19.97 6.22
N ASP A 140 -10.43 -19.68 4.99
CA ASP A 140 -11.01 -20.22 3.78
C ASP A 140 -10.00 -20.21 2.63
N SER A 141 -9.23 -21.29 2.50
CA SER A 141 -8.23 -21.43 1.42
C SER A 141 -8.83 -21.47 0.02
N SER A 142 -10.14 -21.70 -0.12
CA SER A 142 -10.80 -21.73 -1.43
C SER A 142 -10.84 -20.35 -2.11
N ILE A 143 -10.55 -19.26 -1.40
CA ILE A 143 -10.52 -17.92 -1.98
C ILE A 143 -9.44 -17.75 -3.06
N VAL A 144 -8.39 -18.56 -3.04
CA VAL A 144 -7.32 -18.54 -4.06
C VAL A 144 -7.87 -18.61 -5.49
N GLN A 145 -8.95 -19.37 -5.74
CA GLN A 145 -9.55 -19.47 -7.06
C GLN A 145 -10.14 -18.16 -7.61
N TYR A 146 -10.47 -17.20 -6.73
CA TYR A 146 -11.03 -15.89 -7.08
C TYR A 146 -9.97 -14.81 -7.22
N ILE A 147 -8.72 -15.12 -6.88
CA ILE A 147 -7.59 -14.18 -6.94
C ILE A 147 -6.88 -14.32 -8.28
N GLU A 148 -6.70 -13.21 -8.99
CA GLU A 148 -5.86 -13.14 -10.19
C GLU A 148 -4.40 -13.17 -9.80
N LYS A 149 -4.02 -12.25 -8.92
CA LYS A 149 -2.69 -12.12 -8.32
C LYS A 149 -2.72 -11.21 -7.09
N LEU A 150 -1.68 -11.32 -6.30
CA LEU A 150 -1.32 -10.36 -5.27
C LEU A 150 -0.22 -9.41 -5.82
N VAL A 151 -0.43 -8.11 -5.70
CA VAL A 151 0.61 -7.09 -5.85
C VAL A 151 0.90 -6.57 -4.46
N TRP A 152 2.14 -6.76 -3.98
CA TRP A 152 2.50 -6.47 -2.59
C TRP A 152 3.72 -5.54 -2.50
N MET A 153 3.55 -4.41 -1.79
CA MET A 153 4.68 -3.63 -1.32
C MET A 153 5.26 -4.30 -0.08
N GLY A 154 6.47 -4.84 -0.19
CA GLY A 154 7.12 -5.49 0.93
C GLY A 154 8.37 -6.25 0.57
N GLY A 155 9.16 -6.56 1.60
CA GLY A 155 10.38 -7.33 1.49
C GLY A 155 11.54 -6.64 0.77
N THR A 156 12.67 -7.32 0.75
CA THR A 156 13.88 -6.84 0.07
C THR A 156 14.87 -7.99 -0.15
N PHE A 157 15.65 -7.90 -1.22
CA PHE A 157 16.82 -8.76 -1.50
C PHE A 157 18.14 -7.97 -1.37
N LEU A 158 18.06 -6.71 -0.94
CA LEU A 158 19.25 -5.92 -0.63
C LEU A 158 19.99 -6.51 0.58
N PRO A 159 21.31 -6.30 0.68
CA PRO A 159 22.09 -6.75 1.84
C PRO A 159 21.60 -6.13 3.16
N LYS A 160 21.04 -4.92 3.10
CA LYS A 160 20.43 -4.21 4.22
C LYS A 160 19.00 -3.81 3.85
N GLY A 161 18.05 -4.12 4.74
CA GLY A 161 16.68 -3.63 4.69
C GLY A 161 16.52 -2.26 5.37
N ASN A 162 15.31 -1.98 5.85
CA ASN A 162 14.98 -0.74 6.55
C ASN A 162 14.55 -0.94 8.02
N VAL A 163 14.59 -2.17 8.53
CA VAL A 163 14.35 -2.47 9.94
C VAL A 163 15.61 -2.18 10.75
N GLU A 164 15.49 -1.32 11.78
CA GLU A 164 16.60 -0.91 12.66
C GLU A 164 16.34 -1.28 14.13
N GLU A 165 15.53 -2.32 14.37
CA GLU A 165 15.24 -2.80 15.73
C GLU A 165 16.49 -3.43 16.38
N PRO A 166 16.73 -3.20 17.70
CA PRO A 166 17.98 -3.61 18.37
C PRO A 166 18.28 -5.12 18.31
N GLU A 167 17.25 -5.97 18.27
CA GLU A 167 17.41 -7.42 18.24
C GLU A 167 17.32 -8.02 16.83
N HIS A 168 17.19 -7.18 15.80
CA HIS A 168 17.11 -7.56 14.40
C HIS A 168 18.43 -7.30 13.66
N ASP A 169 18.80 -8.15 12.71
CA ASP A 169 20.06 -8.03 11.98
C ASP A 169 20.03 -6.96 10.86
N GLY A 170 18.91 -6.25 10.69
CA GLY A 170 18.75 -5.19 9.70
C GLY A 170 18.48 -5.67 8.27
N SER A 171 18.25 -6.96 8.06
CA SER A 171 18.10 -7.55 6.71
C SER A 171 16.67 -7.60 6.17
N ALA A 172 15.68 -7.12 6.94
CA ALA A 172 14.26 -7.16 6.56
C ALA A 172 13.71 -5.78 6.17
N GLU A 173 12.59 -5.81 5.48
CA GLU A 173 11.72 -4.66 5.22
C GLU A 173 10.53 -4.71 6.21
N TRP A 174 9.96 -3.54 6.54
CA TRP A 174 9.00 -3.39 7.64
C TRP A 174 7.70 -4.19 7.47
N ASN A 175 7.08 -4.22 6.31
CA ASN A 175 5.85 -4.97 6.07
C ASN A 175 6.07 -6.49 6.23
N ALA A 176 7.23 -6.95 5.79
CA ALA A 176 7.63 -8.35 5.97
C ALA A 176 8.02 -8.65 7.44
N TYR A 177 8.66 -7.71 8.11
CA TYR A 177 9.08 -7.86 9.51
C TYR A 177 7.92 -7.79 10.49
N TRP A 178 6.90 -6.98 10.22
CA TRP A 178 5.76 -6.81 11.14
C TRP A 178 5.01 -8.12 11.38
N ASP A 179 4.81 -8.91 10.32
CA ASP A 179 4.21 -10.26 10.42
C ASP A 179 4.88 -11.26 9.47
N PRO A 180 6.07 -11.75 9.81
CA PRO A 180 6.82 -12.65 8.95
C PRO A 180 6.15 -14.05 8.80
N GLU A 181 5.31 -14.44 9.75
CA GLU A 181 4.53 -15.68 9.66
C GLU A 181 3.41 -15.55 8.61
N ALA A 182 2.75 -14.38 8.54
CA ALA A 182 1.77 -14.09 7.50
C ALA A 182 2.41 -14.11 6.09
N VAL A 183 3.60 -13.52 5.94
CA VAL A 183 4.35 -13.60 4.67
C VAL A 183 4.59 -15.06 4.27
N LYS A 184 5.02 -15.91 5.22
CA LYS A 184 5.25 -17.33 4.95
C LYS A 184 3.98 -18.06 4.51
N ILE A 185 2.85 -17.82 5.18
CA ILE A 185 1.55 -18.41 4.82
C ILE A 185 1.15 -18.02 3.40
N VAL A 186 1.31 -16.76 3.03
CA VAL A 186 0.98 -16.26 1.69
C VAL A 186 1.95 -16.81 0.64
N PHE A 187 3.24 -16.88 0.95
CA PHE A 187 4.24 -17.47 0.05
C PHE A 187 4.02 -18.97 -0.16
N ASP A 188 3.49 -19.69 0.82
CA ASP A 188 3.15 -21.11 0.71
C ASP A 188 1.81 -21.36 -0.03
N SER A 189 1.05 -20.31 -0.36
CA SER A 189 -0.22 -20.40 -1.12
C SER A 189 0.03 -20.48 -2.62
N ASP A 190 -1.00 -20.81 -3.41
CA ASP A 190 -0.93 -20.85 -4.88
C ASP A 190 -1.24 -19.49 -5.56
N ILE A 191 -1.27 -18.39 -4.80
CA ILE A 191 -1.53 -17.05 -5.34
C ILE A 191 -0.32 -16.57 -6.16
N GLU A 192 -0.51 -16.13 -7.40
CA GLU A 192 0.52 -15.43 -8.16
C GLU A 192 0.90 -14.12 -7.46
N ILE A 193 2.21 -13.85 -7.29
CA ILE A 193 2.70 -12.68 -6.56
C ILE A 193 3.60 -11.82 -7.44
N ASP A 194 3.26 -10.54 -7.54
CA ASP A 194 4.12 -9.46 -8.00
C ASP A 194 4.60 -8.69 -6.76
N MET A 195 5.88 -8.74 -6.45
CA MET A 195 6.48 -8.13 -5.27
C MET A 195 7.17 -6.83 -5.63
N VAL A 196 6.74 -5.73 -5.02
CA VAL A 196 7.32 -4.39 -5.17
C VAL A 196 8.21 -4.13 -3.97
N ALA A 197 9.43 -4.64 -4.03
CA ALA A 197 10.40 -4.64 -2.93
C ALA A 197 11.18 -3.32 -2.84
N LEU A 198 11.96 -3.13 -1.77
CA LEU A 198 12.76 -1.90 -1.56
C LEU A 198 13.66 -1.56 -2.74
N GLU A 199 14.16 -2.55 -3.48
CA GLU A 199 14.98 -2.35 -4.68
C GLU A 199 14.32 -1.46 -5.72
N SER A 200 13.01 -1.62 -5.89
CA SER A 200 12.24 -0.81 -6.84
C SER A 200 11.76 0.49 -6.19
N THR A 201 11.25 0.43 -4.98
CA THR A 201 10.68 1.61 -4.31
C THR A 201 11.73 2.66 -3.97
N ASN A 202 12.97 2.27 -3.72
CA ASN A 202 14.10 3.18 -3.53
C ASN A 202 14.48 3.94 -4.83
N GLN A 203 13.88 3.62 -5.97
CA GLN A 203 14.11 4.34 -7.24
C GLN A 203 13.12 5.50 -7.45
N VAL A 204 12.16 5.71 -6.55
CA VAL A 204 11.15 6.77 -6.67
C VAL A 204 11.18 7.76 -5.48
N PRO A 205 12.32 8.44 -5.25
CA PRO A 205 12.42 9.46 -4.21
C PRO A 205 11.60 10.70 -4.58
N LEU A 206 10.84 11.24 -3.64
CA LEU A 206 10.20 12.54 -3.76
C LEU A 206 11.25 13.64 -3.60
N THR A 207 11.83 14.07 -4.72
CA THR A 207 12.87 15.07 -4.76
C THR A 207 12.31 16.49 -4.62
N LEU A 208 13.20 17.46 -4.38
CA LEU A 208 12.83 18.87 -4.33
C LEU A 208 12.25 19.35 -5.67
N ASP A 209 12.77 18.86 -6.80
CA ASP A 209 12.28 19.22 -8.14
C ASP A 209 10.83 18.76 -8.35
N VAL A 210 10.48 17.55 -7.91
CA VAL A 210 9.10 17.05 -7.96
C VAL A 210 8.19 17.90 -7.06
N ARG A 211 8.64 18.25 -5.85
CA ARG A 211 7.89 19.12 -4.93
C ARG A 211 7.65 20.50 -5.54
N GLN A 212 8.66 21.10 -6.19
CA GLN A 212 8.52 22.40 -6.89
C GLN A 212 7.59 22.30 -8.09
N ARG A 213 7.65 21.21 -8.86
CA ARG A 213 6.71 20.95 -9.96
C ARG A 213 5.26 20.95 -9.44
N TRP A 214 4.97 20.19 -8.39
CA TRP A 214 3.63 20.16 -7.80
C TRP A 214 3.22 21.50 -7.19
N ALA A 215 4.13 22.21 -6.54
CA ALA A 215 3.85 23.54 -6.01
C ALA A 215 3.41 24.55 -7.10
N ASN A 216 4.00 24.46 -8.30
CA ASN A 216 3.62 25.32 -9.44
C ASN A 216 2.26 24.92 -10.06
N GLU A 217 1.73 23.76 -9.74
CA GLU A 217 0.50 23.20 -10.33
C GLU A 217 -0.63 23.05 -9.29
N ARG A 218 -0.53 23.71 -8.13
CA ARG A 218 -1.49 23.63 -7.02
C ARG A 218 -2.91 24.10 -7.33
N GLN A 219 -3.15 24.71 -8.49
CA GLN A 219 -4.50 25.02 -8.97
C GLN A 219 -5.35 23.77 -9.19
N TYR A 220 -4.74 22.60 -9.37
CA TYR A 220 -5.43 21.31 -9.38
C TYR A 220 -5.57 20.78 -7.96
N THR A 221 -6.80 20.54 -7.53
CA THR A 221 -7.10 20.03 -6.17
C THR A 221 -6.34 18.73 -5.84
N GLY A 222 -6.23 17.82 -6.79
CA GLY A 222 -5.48 16.58 -6.58
C GLY A 222 -3.97 16.80 -6.45
N ILE A 223 -3.38 17.77 -7.15
CA ILE A 223 -1.98 18.14 -6.97
C ILE A 223 -1.76 18.82 -5.62
N ASP A 224 -2.67 19.68 -5.20
CA ASP A 224 -2.59 20.30 -3.87
C ASP A 224 -2.67 19.24 -2.77
N PHE A 225 -3.55 18.24 -2.92
CA PHE A 225 -3.63 17.10 -2.00
C PHE A 225 -2.30 16.33 -1.92
N LEU A 226 -1.66 15.99 -3.04
CA LEU A 226 -0.32 15.37 -3.04
C LEU A 226 0.70 16.23 -2.29
N GLY A 227 0.75 17.52 -2.63
CA GLY A 227 1.71 18.47 -2.06
C GLY A 227 1.57 18.61 -0.55
N VAL A 228 0.36 18.80 -0.03
CA VAL A 228 0.11 18.98 1.41
C VAL A 228 0.32 17.69 2.19
N SER A 229 -0.02 16.52 1.61
CA SER A 229 0.20 15.22 2.24
C SER A 229 1.69 15.01 2.54
N TYR A 230 2.55 15.16 1.56
CA TYR A 230 3.99 14.98 1.72
C TYR A 230 4.72 16.17 2.35
N ALA A 231 4.11 17.33 2.44
CA ALA A 231 4.68 18.46 3.18
C ALA A 231 4.44 18.32 4.69
N ALA A 232 3.27 17.79 5.08
CA ALA A 232 2.88 17.73 6.48
C ALA A 232 3.54 16.59 7.26
N VAL A 233 3.78 15.45 6.62
CA VAL A 233 4.08 14.20 7.34
C VAL A 233 5.57 13.87 7.44
N PRO A 234 6.36 13.76 6.37
CA PRO A 234 7.76 13.35 6.45
C PRO A 234 8.63 14.23 7.35
N PRO A 235 8.49 15.57 7.35
CA PRO A 235 9.27 16.42 8.23
C PRO A 235 9.06 16.18 9.72
N LEU A 236 7.88 15.68 10.11
CA LEU A 236 7.57 15.38 11.51
C LEU A 236 8.34 14.16 12.03
N THR A 237 8.65 13.21 11.16
CA THR A 237 9.46 12.05 11.50
C THR A 237 10.96 12.40 11.57
N HIS A 238 11.45 13.18 10.61
CA HIS A 238 12.88 13.45 10.46
C HIS A 238 13.31 14.84 10.97
N PHE A 239 12.38 15.69 11.35
CA PHE A 239 12.61 17.10 11.77
C PHE A 239 13.37 17.92 10.71
N ILE A 240 13.27 17.56 9.44
CA ILE A 240 13.94 18.21 8.32
C ILE A 240 12.89 18.59 7.29
N THR A 241 12.75 19.89 7.01
CA THR A 241 11.87 20.41 5.97
C THR A 241 12.29 19.88 4.59
N ASN A 242 11.33 19.41 3.80
CA ASN A 242 11.57 18.83 2.48
C ASN A 242 12.57 17.66 2.48
N SER A 243 12.62 16.88 3.55
CA SER A 243 13.36 15.62 3.56
C SER A 243 12.92 14.71 2.42
N THR A 244 13.86 13.95 1.89
CA THR A 244 13.54 12.93 0.88
C THR A 244 12.65 11.86 1.50
N TYR A 245 11.55 11.59 0.81
CA TYR A 245 10.61 10.51 1.14
C TYR A 245 10.49 9.62 -0.08
N PHE A 246 10.44 8.31 0.10
CA PHE A 246 10.24 7.39 -1.02
C PHE A 246 8.75 7.07 -1.14
N LEU A 247 8.28 6.94 -2.38
CA LEU A 247 6.87 6.68 -2.66
C LEU A 247 6.64 5.17 -2.81
N TRP A 248 6.84 4.43 -1.70
CA TRP A 248 6.81 2.96 -1.68
C TRP A 248 5.47 2.41 -2.20
N ASP A 249 4.37 2.82 -1.58
CA ASP A 249 3.03 2.31 -1.85
C ASP A 249 2.45 2.92 -3.11
N VAL A 250 2.77 4.19 -3.37
CA VAL A 250 2.35 4.88 -4.59
C VAL A 250 2.93 4.21 -5.84
N LEU A 251 4.17 3.71 -5.80
CA LEU A 251 4.72 2.92 -6.91
C LEU A 251 3.91 1.64 -7.11
N THR A 252 3.57 0.98 -6.01
CA THR A 252 2.81 -0.28 -6.02
C THR A 252 1.40 -0.07 -6.59
N ALA A 253 0.72 1.01 -6.20
CA ALA A 253 -0.57 1.39 -6.76
C ALA A 253 -0.46 1.82 -8.24
N ALA A 254 0.56 2.61 -8.60
CA ALA A 254 0.77 3.05 -9.98
C ALA A 254 1.00 1.85 -10.94
N TYR A 255 1.72 0.82 -10.50
CA TYR A 255 1.92 -0.42 -11.24
C TYR A 255 0.59 -1.13 -11.58
N ILE A 256 -0.41 -1.08 -10.71
CA ILE A 256 -1.75 -1.60 -11.01
C ILE A 256 -2.34 -0.92 -12.25
N GLY A 257 -2.24 0.40 -12.32
CA GLY A 257 -2.79 1.20 -13.40
C GLY A 257 -1.97 1.16 -14.68
N ASN A 258 -0.65 1.10 -14.56
CA ASN A 258 0.27 1.10 -15.69
C ASN A 258 1.48 0.18 -15.44
N LYS A 259 1.49 -0.98 -16.08
CA LYS A 259 2.57 -1.97 -15.95
C LYS A 259 3.86 -1.56 -16.66
N ASP A 260 3.78 -0.66 -17.64
CA ASP A 260 4.93 -0.24 -18.45
C ASP A 260 5.89 0.68 -17.68
N LEU A 261 5.51 1.11 -16.48
CA LEU A 261 6.36 1.91 -15.57
C LEU A 261 7.55 1.12 -15.01
N VAL A 262 7.49 -0.22 -15.06
CA VAL A 262 8.44 -1.07 -14.37
C VAL A 262 8.89 -2.26 -15.21
N HIS A 263 10.03 -2.83 -14.85
CA HIS A 263 10.44 -4.17 -15.28
C HIS A 263 10.49 -5.11 -14.07
N SER A 264 10.16 -6.38 -14.29
CA SER A 264 10.22 -7.43 -13.28
C SER A 264 11.10 -8.58 -13.71
N ILE A 265 11.61 -9.31 -12.74
CA ILE A 265 12.33 -10.56 -12.91
C ILE A 265 11.70 -11.66 -12.08
N GLU A 266 11.66 -12.87 -12.60
CA GLU A 266 11.23 -14.03 -11.82
C GLU A 266 12.34 -14.46 -10.85
N LYS A 267 12.00 -14.62 -9.58
CA LYS A 267 12.87 -15.15 -8.55
C LYS A 267 12.20 -16.32 -7.82
N LYS A 268 13.01 -17.26 -7.33
CA LYS A 268 12.55 -18.27 -6.37
C LYS A 268 12.89 -17.79 -4.98
N VAL A 269 11.87 -17.51 -4.17
CA VAL A 269 12.04 -16.83 -2.88
C VAL A 269 11.37 -17.59 -1.74
N ASP A 270 11.88 -17.33 -0.54
CA ASP A 270 11.26 -17.68 0.74
C ASP A 270 11.49 -16.55 1.74
N VAL A 271 10.92 -16.68 2.94
CA VAL A 271 11.03 -15.71 4.03
C VAL A 271 11.46 -16.41 5.32
N ILE A 272 12.27 -15.73 6.11
CA ILE A 272 12.59 -16.16 7.47
C ILE A 272 11.50 -15.66 8.41
N SER A 273 10.76 -16.56 9.07
CA SER A 273 9.62 -16.20 9.91
C SER A 273 9.94 -16.05 11.40
N TYR A 274 11.18 -16.31 11.83
CA TYR A 274 11.59 -16.22 13.24
C TYR A 274 13.08 -15.90 13.41
N GLY A 275 13.46 -15.49 14.61
CA GLY A 275 14.84 -15.18 14.98
C GLY A 275 15.30 -13.78 14.55
N PRO A 276 16.60 -13.48 14.66
CA PRO A 276 17.13 -12.14 14.40
C PRO A 276 16.95 -11.63 12.97
N SER A 277 16.73 -12.53 12.00
CA SER A 277 16.51 -12.19 10.60
C SER A 277 15.04 -12.34 10.18
N GLN A 278 14.07 -12.37 11.12
CA GLN A 278 12.66 -12.53 10.79
C GLN A 278 12.18 -11.41 9.86
N GLY A 279 11.38 -11.76 8.85
CA GLY A 279 10.96 -10.85 7.79
C GLY A 279 11.93 -10.73 6.62
N LYS A 280 13.15 -11.31 6.72
CA LYS A 280 14.08 -11.34 5.59
C LYS A 280 13.54 -12.21 4.48
N THR A 281 13.35 -11.62 3.30
CA THR A 281 13.09 -12.35 2.06
C THR A 281 14.41 -12.70 1.38
N PHE A 282 14.51 -13.88 0.79
CA PHE A 282 15.76 -14.37 0.20
C PHE A 282 15.51 -15.34 -0.96
N GLU A 283 16.48 -15.41 -1.88
CA GLU A 283 16.45 -16.37 -2.98
C GLU A 283 16.91 -17.75 -2.51
N CYS A 284 16.17 -18.79 -2.89
CA CYS A 284 16.56 -20.17 -2.62
C CYS A 284 16.03 -21.13 -3.71
N LYS A 285 16.70 -22.29 -3.86
CA LYS A 285 16.39 -23.26 -4.93
C LYS A 285 14.98 -23.83 -4.84
N ASP A 286 14.49 -24.04 -3.62
CA ASP A 286 13.20 -24.67 -3.33
C ASP A 286 12.12 -23.60 -3.04
N GLY A 287 12.46 -22.31 -3.18
CA GLY A 287 11.55 -21.21 -2.96
C GLY A 287 10.44 -21.13 -3.99
N ARG A 288 9.41 -20.36 -3.63
CA ARG A 288 8.32 -20.06 -4.52
C ARG A 288 8.75 -19.12 -5.63
N LYS A 289 8.27 -19.36 -6.86
CA LYS A 289 8.42 -18.42 -7.96
C LYS A 289 7.51 -17.22 -7.77
N ILE A 290 8.08 -16.03 -7.77
CA ILE A 290 7.37 -14.75 -7.76
C ILE A 290 8.02 -13.78 -8.75
N ASN A 291 7.26 -12.80 -9.22
CA ASN A 291 7.78 -11.68 -9.98
C ASN A 291 8.25 -10.59 -9.02
N VAL A 292 9.49 -10.17 -9.11
CA VAL A 292 10.05 -9.08 -8.33
C VAL A 292 10.29 -7.89 -9.24
N ILE A 293 9.70 -6.76 -8.91
CA ILE A 293 9.94 -5.50 -9.62
C ILE A 293 11.37 -5.06 -9.30
N ASN A 294 12.20 -4.85 -10.33
CA ASN A 294 13.62 -4.56 -10.16
C ASN A 294 14.09 -3.26 -10.82
N HIS A 295 13.29 -2.70 -11.71
CA HIS A 295 13.60 -1.41 -12.36
C HIS A 295 12.34 -0.59 -12.54
N VAL A 296 12.49 0.74 -12.38
CA VAL A 296 11.40 1.72 -12.51
C VAL A 296 11.83 2.83 -13.45
N ASP A 297 10.99 3.18 -14.43
CA ASP A 297 11.12 4.44 -15.15
C ASP A 297 10.62 5.58 -14.26
N ASN A 298 11.56 6.21 -13.55
CA ASN A 298 11.27 7.27 -12.58
C ASN A 298 10.51 8.45 -13.21
N ASN A 299 10.91 8.88 -14.42
CA ASN A 299 10.25 10.01 -15.07
C ASN A 299 8.81 9.66 -15.47
N ALA A 300 8.63 8.51 -16.12
CA ALA A 300 7.30 8.03 -16.49
C ALA A 300 6.41 7.84 -15.25
N PHE A 301 6.96 7.36 -14.13
CA PHE A 301 6.23 7.20 -12.87
C PHE A 301 5.70 8.56 -12.34
N PHE A 302 6.58 9.56 -12.18
CA PHE A 302 6.14 10.88 -11.69
C PHE A 302 5.22 11.60 -12.67
N ASP A 303 5.41 11.43 -13.97
CA ASP A 303 4.50 11.97 -14.98
C ASP A 303 3.12 11.31 -14.89
N TYR A 304 3.07 10.00 -14.70
CA TYR A 304 1.83 9.25 -14.58
C TYR A 304 1.02 9.67 -13.35
N ILE A 305 1.60 9.66 -12.16
CA ILE A 305 0.88 10.02 -10.92
C ILE A 305 0.47 11.50 -10.92
N THR A 306 1.29 12.39 -11.49
CA THR A 306 0.95 13.79 -11.65
C THR A 306 -0.23 13.97 -12.61
N ALA A 307 -0.27 13.23 -13.71
CA ALA A 307 -1.37 13.27 -14.66
C ALA A 307 -2.69 12.77 -14.03
N LEU A 308 -2.62 11.71 -13.21
CA LEU A 308 -3.79 11.23 -12.46
C LEU A 308 -4.32 12.30 -11.49
N ALA A 309 -3.43 12.91 -10.71
CA ALA A 309 -3.82 13.93 -9.74
C ALA A 309 -4.43 15.18 -10.41
N LYS A 310 -4.00 15.55 -11.61
CA LYS A 310 -4.60 16.67 -12.40
C LYS A 310 -6.03 16.43 -12.87
N LYS A 311 -6.55 15.21 -12.82
CA LYS A 311 -7.95 14.93 -13.16
C LYS A 311 -8.93 15.55 -12.15
N VAL A 312 -8.45 15.89 -10.95
CA VAL A 312 -9.26 16.50 -9.89
C VAL A 312 -8.98 18.01 -9.86
N ASN A 313 -9.99 18.77 -10.24
CA ASN A 313 -9.98 20.25 -10.27
C ASN A 313 -10.60 20.85 -9.00
#